data_ae186eeaeb1a203b297a688fb7fbb639
#
_entry.id   ae186eeaeb1a203b297a688fb7fbb639
#
_cell.length_a   1.000
_cell.length_b   1.000
_cell.length_c   1.000
_cell.angle_alpha   90.00
_cell.angle_beta   90.00
_cell.angle_gamma   90.00
#
_symmetry.space_group_name_H-M   'P 1'
#
loop_
_entity.id
_entity.type
_entity.pdbx_description
1 polymer ?
#
loop_
_entity_poly.entity_id
_entity_poly.type
_entity_poly.pdbx_seq_one_letter_code
_entity_poly.pdbx_strand_id
1 'polypeptide(L)'
;MVLITCDLHIHTSASADGKCPVKDVIAKAKERGLDAISITDHDTTEGAKQALALKDPGIMIIPGIEVSTKQGHLLVLGTTKVFEQGKDVLETIREAKAEGCLTIVPHPYHRWRHAVGLHSPDALREADAIEVFNSRYYIGTANNRAAKFARKYHKPMTAGSDAHTCQFVGYGINIIDAEERTVPSILDAIRKGKIESRCKKTPIRTYTSQSFHNVVRKVRRQTSRLKPRRVR
;
A
#
# COMPACT_ATOMS: atom_id res chain seq x y z
N MET A 1 -24.82 -4.55 8.96
CA MET A 1 -23.49 -3.96 9.19
C MET A 1 -22.56 -5.06 9.66
N VAL A 2 -21.38 -5.18 9.08
CA VAL A 2 -20.39 -6.22 9.35
C VAL A 2 -19.04 -5.56 9.60
N LEU A 3 -18.38 -5.91 10.71
CA LEU A 3 -17.02 -5.47 10.97
C LEU A 3 -16.03 -6.31 10.17
N ILE A 4 -15.22 -5.68 9.35
CA ILE A 4 -14.19 -6.30 8.51
C ILE A 4 -12.82 -5.84 8.98
N THR A 5 -11.97 -6.78 9.37
CA THR A 5 -10.57 -6.50 9.70
C THR A 5 -9.71 -6.66 8.44
N CYS A 6 -8.97 -5.62 8.06
CA CYS A 6 -8.14 -5.71 6.86
C CYS A 6 -6.83 -4.91 6.95
N ASP A 7 -5.84 -5.36 6.16
CA ASP A 7 -4.62 -4.63 5.86
C ASP A 7 -4.69 -4.13 4.42
N LEU A 8 -4.60 -2.82 4.23
CA LEU A 8 -4.86 -2.15 2.94
C LEU A 8 -3.60 -1.85 2.12
N HIS A 9 -2.40 -2.20 2.64
CA HIS A 9 -1.13 -1.86 1.98
C HIS A 9 -0.11 -3.00 2.15
N ILE A 10 -0.02 -3.88 1.16
CA ILE A 10 0.84 -5.08 1.18
C ILE A 10 1.51 -5.26 -0.17
N HIS A 11 2.80 -5.60 -0.17
CA HIS A 11 3.58 -5.97 -1.34
C HIS A 11 3.90 -7.45 -1.36
N THR A 12 3.83 -8.03 -2.56
CA THR A 12 4.14 -9.44 -2.82
C THR A 12 5.45 -9.58 -3.63
N SER A 13 5.84 -10.80 -3.93
CA SER A 13 6.97 -11.07 -4.83
C SER A 13 6.72 -10.66 -6.30
N ALA A 14 5.51 -10.20 -6.66
CA ALA A 14 5.23 -9.58 -7.94
C ALA A 14 5.80 -8.15 -8.03
N SER A 15 5.96 -7.49 -6.89
CA SER A 15 6.65 -6.20 -6.78
C SER A 15 8.17 -6.38 -6.80
N ALA A 16 8.89 -5.42 -7.39
CA ALA A 16 10.35 -5.49 -7.52
C ALA A 16 11.10 -5.55 -6.19
N ASP A 17 10.50 -5.10 -5.09
CA ASP A 17 11.07 -5.02 -3.75
C ASP A 17 10.33 -5.89 -2.72
N GLY A 18 9.18 -6.46 -3.07
CA GLY A 18 8.48 -7.46 -2.28
C GLY A 18 9.19 -8.81 -2.29
N LYS A 19 9.10 -9.55 -1.18
CA LYS A 19 9.78 -10.85 -1.00
C LYS A 19 8.82 -11.97 -0.62
N CYS A 20 7.56 -11.65 -0.38
CA CYS A 20 6.58 -12.62 0.08
C CYS A 20 5.73 -13.12 -1.09
N PRO A 21 5.74 -14.43 -1.40
CA PRO A 21 4.83 -15.00 -2.38
C PRO A 21 3.37 -14.76 -1.99
N VAL A 22 2.50 -14.59 -2.98
CA VAL A 22 1.06 -14.30 -2.76
C VAL A 22 0.41 -15.30 -1.79
N LYS A 23 0.68 -16.60 -1.95
CA LYS A 23 0.13 -17.64 -1.08
C LYS A 23 0.57 -17.47 0.38
N ASP A 24 1.81 -17.05 0.61
CA ASP A 24 2.36 -16.86 1.95
C ASP A 24 1.82 -15.57 2.60
N VAL A 25 1.57 -14.51 1.80
CA VAL A 25 0.84 -13.31 2.24
C VAL A 25 -0.55 -13.70 2.76
N ILE A 26 -1.29 -14.48 1.98
CA ILE A 26 -2.63 -14.94 2.33
C ILE A 26 -2.60 -15.81 3.59
N ALA A 27 -1.67 -16.76 3.66
CA ALA A 27 -1.51 -17.63 4.83
C ALA A 27 -1.22 -16.80 6.10
N LYS A 28 -0.32 -15.81 6.00
CA LYS A 28 0.00 -14.92 7.13
C LYS A 28 -1.17 -14.03 7.52
N ALA A 29 -1.95 -13.52 6.57
CA ALA A 29 -3.13 -12.73 6.84
C ALA A 29 -4.20 -13.55 7.59
N LYS A 30 -4.42 -14.78 7.19
CA LYS A 30 -5.32 -15.73 7.87
C LYS A 30 -4.82 -16.06 9.30
N GLU A 31 -3.52 -16.34 9.47
CA GLU A 31 -2.90 -16.55 10.80
C GLU A 31 -3.11 -15.33 11.72
N ARG A 32 -3.17 -14.12 11.16
CA ARG A 32 -3.44 -12.88 11.89
C ARG A 32 -4.91 -12.60 12.14
N GLY A 33 -5.82 -13.46 11.67
CA GLY A 33 -7.25 -13.27 11.80
C GLY A 33 -7.82 -12.12 10.99
N LEU A 34 -7.18 -11.79 9.85
CA LEU A 34 -7.71 -10.77 8.95
C LEU A 34 -8.84 -11.35 8.10
N ASP A 35 -9.89 -10.54 7.89
CA ASP A 35 -11.03 -10.86 7.02
C ASP A 35 -10.74 -10.54 5.55
N ALA A 36 -9.92 -9.52 5.32
CA ALA A 36 -9.56 -9.06 3.99
C ALA A 36 -8.11 -8.53 3.93
N ILE A 37 -7.52 -8.54 2.74
CA ILE A 37 -6.24 -7.88 2.44
C ILE A 37 -6.32 -7.15 1.11
N SER A 38 -5.61 -6.01 0.99
CA SER A 38 -5.34 -5.41 -0.31
C SER A 38 -3.89 -5.68 -0.72
N ILE A 39 -3.72 -6.25 -1.90
CA ILE A 39 -2.42 -6.43 -2.54
C ILE A 39 -2.18 -5.22 -3.44
N THR A 40 -1.14 -4.47 -3.15
CA THR A 40 -0.83 -3.17 -3.72
C THR A 40 0.62 -3.10 -4.18
N ASP A 41 1.04 -4.05 -5.02
CA ASP A 41 2.37 -4.10 -5.58
C ASP A 41 2.71 -2.83 -6.37
N HIS A 42 3.98 -2.42 -6.36
CA HIS A 42 4.43 -1.23 -7.10
C HIS A 42 4.23 -1.43 -8.61
N ASP A 43 3.44 -0.54 -9.20
CA ASP A 43 3.24 -0.38 -10.64
C ASP A 43 2.80 -1.64 -11.38
N THR A 44 2.24 -2.61 -10.66
CA THR A 44 1.71 -3.86 -11.20
C THR A 44 0.53 -4.37 -10.39
N THR A 45 -0.39 -5.04 -11.03
CA THR A 45 -1.53 -5.74 -10.40
C THR A 45 -1.37 -7.25 -10.44
N GLU A 46 -0.20 -7.75 -10.81
CA GLU A 46 0.03 -9.17 -11.02
C GLU A 46 -0.17 -9.98 -9.74
N GLY A 47 0.33 -9.50 -8.59
CA GLY A 47 0.08 -10.16 -7.30
C GLY A 47 -1.40 -10.21 -6.92
N ALA A 48 -2.14 -9.12 -7.17
CA ALA A 48 -3.59 -9.09 -6.96
C ALA A 48 -4.33 -10.07 -7.88
N LYS A 49 -3.96 -10.14 -9.17
CA LYS A 49 -4.52 -11.11 -10.12
C LYS A 49 -4.26 -12.55 -9.72
N GLN A 50 -3.03 -12.86 -9.27
CA GLN A 50 -2.68 -14.18 -8.76
C GLN A 50 -3.52 -14.57 -7.54
N ALA A 51 -3.76 -13.64 -6.61
CA ALA A 51 -4.59 -13.89 -5.45
C ALA A 51 -6.05 -14.14 -5.82
N LEU A 52 -6.61 -13.35 -6.75
CA LEU A 52 -7.98 -13.50 -7.24
C LEU A 52 -8.18 -14.81 -8.03
N ALA A 53 -7.14 -15.32 -8.68
CA ALA A 53 -7.19 -16.59 -9.42
C ALA A 53 -7.24 -17.83 -8.51
N LEU A 54 -7.01 -17.70 -7.20
CA LEU A 54 -7.14 -18.81 -6.27
C LEU A 54 -8.61 -19.16 -6.07
N LYS A 55 -8.96 -20.46 -6.19
CA LYS A 55 -10.36 -20.92 -6.10
C LYS A 55 -11.00 -20.64 -4.74
N ASP A 56 -10.22 -20.75 -3.67
CA ASP A 56 -10.65 -20.44 -2.30
C ASP A 56 -9.45 -19.91 -1.50
N PRO A 57 -9.23 -18.61 -1.51
CA PRO A 57 -8.17 -18.01 -0.69
C PRO A 57 -8.51 -18.06 0.81
N GLY A 58 -9.78 -18.32 1.19
CA GLY A 58 -10.27 -18.31 2.58
C GLY A 58 -10.15 -16.93 3.25
N ILE A 59 -9.99 -15.87 2.47
CA ILE A 59 -9.92 -14.48 2.88
C ILE A 59 -10.34 -13.61 1.69
N MET A 60 -10.94 -12.45 1.94
CA MET A 60 -11.34 -11.54 0.88
C MET A 60 -10.12 -10.81 0.31
N ILE A 61 -9.99 -10.79 -1.00
CA ILE A 61 -8.94 -10.06 -1.71
C ILE A 61 -9.51 -8.76 -2.27
N ILE A 62 -8.96 -7.65 -1.84
CA ILE A 62 -9.21 -6.32 -2.41
C ILE A 62 -8.10 -6.07 -3.42
N PRO A 63 -8.37 -6.14 -4.74
CA PRO A 63 -7.33 -5.88 -5.72
C PRO A 63 -6.90 -4.41 -5.67
N GLY A 64 -5.62 -4.15 -5.90
CA GLY A 64 -5.10 -2.79 -5.89
C GLY A 64 -3.70 -2.70 -6.49
N ILE A 65 -3.17 -1.49 -6.46
CA ILE A 65 -1.85 -1.14 -6.98
C ILE A 65 -1.30 0.05 -6.20
N GLU A 66 0.00 0.09 -5.95
CA GLU A 66 0.71 1.30 -5.54
C GLU A 66 1.36 1.93 -6.75
N VAL A 67 0.78 3.03 -7.25
CA VAL A 67 1.24 3.73 -8.45
C VAL A 67 2.36 4.70 -8.11
N SER A 68 3.49 4.59 -8.81
CA SER A 68 4.61 5.54 -8.75
C SER A 68 4.28 6.77 -9.61
N THR A 69 3.69 7.82 -9.01
CA THR A 69 3.40 9.08 -9.69
C THR A 69 4.60 10.03 -9.68
N LYS A 70 4.50 11.14 -10.41
CA LYS A 70 5.54 12.17 -10.45
C LYS A 70 5.85 12.76 -9.07
N GLN A 71 4.85 12.93 -8.21
CA GLN A 71 5.00 13.54 -6.88
C GLN A 71 5.18 12.51 -5.75
N GLY A 72 5.03 11.23 -6.02
CA GLY A 72 5.15 10.15 -5.05
C GLY A 72 4.13 9.04 -5.26
N HIS A 73 3.92 8.21 -4.25
CA HIS A 73 3.09 7.01 -4.38
C HIS A 73 1.61 7.29 -4.11
N LEU A 74 0.75 6.55 -4.82
CA LEU A 74 -0.70 6.55 -4.64
C LEU A 74 -1.20 5.11 -4.62
N LEU A 75 -1.95 4.72 -3.58
CA LEU A 75 -2.70 3.46 -3.59
C LEU A 75 -4.02 3.67 -4.34
N VAL A 76 -4.31 2.76 -5.27
CA VAL A 76 -5.57 2.67 -5.99
C VAL A 76 -6.16 1.28 -5.73
N LEU A 77 -7.30 1.23 -5.04
CA LEU A 77 -7.94 -0.01 -4.59
C LEU A 77 -9.25 -0.28 -5.34
N GLY A 78 -9.59 -1.56 -5.51
CA GLY A 78 -10.79 -2.01 -6.19
C GLY A 78 -10.58 -2.29 -7.68
N THR A 79 -9.34 -2.43 -8.14
CA THR A 79 -9.02 -2.61 -9.56
C THR A 79 -7.86 -3.55 -9.80
N THR A 80 -7.86 -4.17 -10.98
CA THR A 80 -6.70 -4.88 -11.57
C THR A 80 -6.13 -4.13 -12.78
N LYS A 81 -6.57 -2.88 -13.03
CA LYS A 81 -6.00 -2.00 -14.04
C LYS A 81 -4.63 -1.50 -13.58
N VAL A 82 -3.69 -1.42 -14.50
CA VAL A 82 -2.39 -0.78 -14.28
C VAL A 82 -2.48 0.68 -14.71
N PHE A 83 -2.05 1.59 -13.84
CA PHE A 83 -1.98 3.03 -14.12
C PHE A 83 -0.59 3.41 -14.61
N GLU A 84 -0.49 4.47 -15.42
CA GLU A 84 0.77 4.94 -15.99
C GLU A 84 1.69 5.51 -14.91
N GLN A 85 2.93 5.02 -14.88
CA GLN A 85 3.98 5.52 -13.98
C GLN A 85 4.44 6.93 -14.38
N GLY A 86 4.83 7.75 -13.39
CA GLY A 86 5.38 9.10 -13.62
C GLY A 86 4.34 10.13 -14.06
N LYS A 87 3.07 9.77 -14.17
CA LYS A 87 1.96 10.69 -14.40
C LYS A 87 1.75 11.61 -13.19
N ASP A 88 1.14 12.76 -13.41
CA ASP A 88 0.79 13.66 -12.31
C ASP A 88 -0.18 12.99 -11.33
N VAL A 89 0.05 13.17 -10.01
CA VAL A 89 -0.74 12.49 -8.98
C VAL A 89 -2.22 12.90 -9.01
N LEU A 90 -2.53 14.17 -9.29
CA LEU A 90 -3.93 14.64 -9.36
C LEU A 90 -4.64 14.07 -10.58
N GLU A 91 -3.95 13.94 -11.72
CA GLU A 91 -4.48 13.27 -12.90
C GLU A 91 -4.75 11.78 -12.62
N THR A 92 -3.80 11.10 -11.96
CA THR A 92 -3.97 9.69 -11.58
C THR A 92 -5.14 9.50 -10.60
N ILE A 93 -5.32 10.41 -9.62
CA ILE A 93 -6.47 10.39 -8.70
C ILE A 93 -7.79 10.53 -9.47
N ARG A 94 -7.87 11.48 -10.40
CA ARG A 94 -9.09 11.71 -11.20
C ARG A 94 -9.41 10.51 -12.09
N GLU A 95 -8.41 9.94 -12.74
CA GLU A 95 -8.55 8.73 -13.55
C GLU A 95 -9.05 7.56 -12.71
N ALA A 96 -8.44 7.30 -11.56
CA ALA A 96 -8.83 6.23 -10.65
C ALA A 96 -10.28 6.40 -10.15
N LYS A 97 -10.67 7.62 -9.80
CA LYS A 97 -12.04 7.92 -9.35
C LYS A 97 -13.08 7.76 -10.47
N ALA A 98 -12.75 8.13 -11.70
CA ALA A 98 -13.61 7.91 -12.86
C ALA A 98 -13.88 6.41 -13.12
N GLU A 99 -12.97 5.55 -12.73
CA GLU A 99 -13.08 4.08 -12.77
C GLU A 99 -13.80 3.50 -11.51
N GLY A 100 -14.27 4.35 -10.59
CA GLY A 100 -14.90 3.92 -9.35
C GLY A 100 -13.95 3.40 -8.27
N CYS A 101 -12.63 3.49 -8.48
CA CYS A 101 -11.63 3.04 -7.53
C CYS A 101 -11.55 3.93 -6.29
N LEU A 102 -11.08 3.36 -5.18
CA LEU A 102 -10.73 4.11 -3.98
C LEU A 102 -9.27 4.56 -4.05
N THR A 103 -9.01 5.84 -3.76
CA THR A 103 -7.67 6.41 -3.75
C THR A 103 -7.21 6.72 -2.32
N ILE A 104 -6.01 6.26 -1.95
CA ILE A 104 -5.39 6.52 -0.64
C ILE A 104 -4.00 7.08 -0.87
N VAL A 105 -3.64 8.19 -0.22
CA VAL A 105 -2.25 8.67 -0.22
C VAL A 105 -1.49 7.94 0.88
N PRO A 106 -0.55 7.01 0.53
CA PRO A 106 0.22 6.26 1.51
C PRO A 106 1.34 7.12 2.09
N HIS A 107 1.74 6.85 3.34
CA HIS A 107 2.91 7.44 4.03
C HIS A 107 3.23 8.91 3.62
N PRO A 108 2.27 9.85 3.65
CA PRO A 108 2.31 11.14 2.94
C PRO A 108 3.46 12.07 3.33
N TYR A 109 4.10 11.86 4.46
CA TYR A 109 5.18 12.71 4.98
C TYR A 109 6.47 11.95 5.27
N HIS A 110 6.62 10.74 4.73
CA HIS A 110 7.82 9.94 4.93
C HIS A 110 8.92 10.32 3.91
N ARG A 111 9.84 11.20 4.31
CA ARG A 111 10.87 11.85 3.43
C ARG A 111 11.65 10.88 2.52
N TRP A 112 11.82 9.63 2.92
CA TRP A 112 12.62 8.62 2.21
C TRP A 112 11.79 7.66 1.35
N ARG A 113 10.48 7.94 1.16
CA ARG A 113 9.54 7.01 0.52
C ARG A 113 8.60 7.67 -0.47
N HIS A 114 9.12 8.58 -1.29
CA HIS A 114 8.30 9.21 -2.33
C HIS A 114 6.96 9.74 -1.78
N ALA A 115 7.06 10.60 -0.78
CA ALA A 115 5.92 11.09 -0.01
C ALA A 115 5.18 12.22 -0.75
N VAL A 116 4.02 11.94 -1.30
CA VAL A 116 3.16 12.89 -2.03
C VAL A 116 2.87 14.16 -1.21
N GLY A 117 2.60 14.04 0.08
CA GLY A 117 2.23 15.18 0.92
C GLY A 117 3.33 16.23 1.13
N LEU A 118 4.56 15.94 0.72
CA LEU A 118 5.66 16.90 0.70
C LEU A 118 5.69 17.72 -0.58
N HIS A 119 5.10 17.23 -1.68
CA HIS A 119 5.19 17.78 -3.02
C HIS A 119 3.84 18.24 -3.58
N SER A 120 2.74 17.61 -3.16
CA SER A 120 1.38 17.93 -3.59
C SER A 120 0.37 17.86 -2.43
N PRO A 121 0.23 18.93 -1.62
CA PRO A 121 -0.79 18.96 -0.56
C PRO A 121 -2.22 18.81 -1.09
N ASP A 122 -2.47 19.20 -2.34
CA ASP A 122 -3.79 19.10 -2.97
C ASP A 122 -4.17 17.64 -3.24
N ALA A 123 -3.20 16.78 -3.56
CA ALA A 123 -3.45 15.35 -3.68
C ALA A 123 -4.03 14.73 -2.39
N LEU A 124 -3.58 15.20 -1.21
CA LEU A 124 -4.14 14.77 0.07
C LEU A 124 -5.58 15.24 0.27
N ARG A 125 -5.97 16.36 -0.34
CA ARG A 125 -7.35 16.86 -0.30
C ARG A 125 -8.23 16.14 -1.30
N GLU A 126 -7.71 15.83 -2.49
CA GLU A 126 -8.45 15.16 -3.55
C GLU A 126 -8.61 13.66 -3.31
N ALA A 127 -7.63 12.96 -2.78
CA ALA A 127 -7.74 11.52 -2.50
C ALA A 127 -8.91 11.21 -1.55
N ASP A 128 -9.45 10.00 -1.62
CA ASP A 128 -10.57 9.57 -0.78
C ASP A 128 -10.15 9.40 0.67
N ALA A 129 -8.95 8.88 0.93
CA ALA A 129 -8.42 8.65 2.27
C ALA A 129 -6.92 8.95 2.36
N ILE A 130 -6.41 9.01 3.59
CA ILE A 130 -4.99 9.25 3.90
C ILE A 130 -4.50 8.13 4.82
N GLU A 131 -3.40 7.50 4.48
CA GLU A 131 -2.71 6.58 5.37
C GLU A 131 -2.01 7.40 6.49
N VAL A 132 -2.62 7.39 7.67
CA VAL A 132 -2.12 8.12 8.83
C VAL A 132 -1.18 7.29 9.70
N PHE A 133 -1.17 5.99 9.49
CA PHE A 133 -0.22 5.07 10.10
C PHE A 133 0.36 4.13 9.06
N ASN A 134 1.68 4.20 8.90
CA ASN A 134 2.45 3.21 8.15
C ASN A 134 3.38 2.49 9.14
N SER A 135 3.35 1.16 9.17
CA SER A 135 4.08 0.37 10.16
C SER A 135 5.59 0.47 10.01
N ARG A 136 6.09 0.80 8.83
CA ARG A 136 7.51 0.97 8.51
C ARG A 136 8.06 2.34 8.88
N TYR A 137 7.25 3.22 9.49
CA TYR A 137 7.71 4.51 9.96
C TYR A 137 8.15 4.46 11.43
N TYR A 138 9.45 4.59 11.68
CA TYR A 138 10.04 4.33 13.00
C TYR A 138 10.31 5.57 13.82
N ILE A 139 10.82 6.62 13.18
CA ILE A 139 11.36 7.80 13.87
C ILE A 139 10.75 9.07 13.29
N GLY A 140 10.24 9.94 14.18
CA GLY A 140 9.76 11.26 13.83
C GLY A 140 8.24 11.42 13.87
N THR A 141 7.76 12.44 13.18
CA THR A 141 6.38 12.94 13.30
C THR A 141 5.50 12.69 12.07
N ALA A 142 5.96 11.90 11.07
CA ALA A 142 5.25 11.77 9.80
C ALA A 142 3.83 11.20 9.97
N ASN A 143 3.66 10.11 10.73
CA ASN A 143 2.34 9.56 11.03
C ASN A 143 1.45 10.59 11.76
N ASN A 144 2.00 11.28 12.77
CA ASN A 144 1.27 12.32 13.50
C ASN A 144 0.90 13.50 12.61
N ARG A 145 1.80 13.91 11.69
CA ARG A 145 1.53 14.97 10.72
C ARG A 145 0.41 14.56 9.75
N ALA A 146 0.42 13.31 9.27
CA ALA A 146 -0.63 12.76 8.43
C ALA A 146 -1.98 12.77 9.15
N ALA A 147 -2.03 12.28 10.39
CA ALA A 147 -3.24 12.28 11.21
C ALA A 147 -3.76 13.71 11.51
N LYS A 148 -2.85 14.67 11.76
CA LYS A 148 -3.23 16.08 11.96
C LYS A 148 -3.84 16.67 10.69
N PHE A 149 -3.27 16.38 9.54
CA PHE A 149 -3.80 16.83 8.25
C PHE A 149 -5.18 16.21 7.99
N ALA A 150 -5.30 14.88 8.13
CA ALA A 150 -6.55 14.15 7.89
C ALA A 150 -7.68 14.71 8.78
N ARG A 151 -7.44 14.92 10.08
CA ARG A 151 -8.42 15.55 10.98
C ARG A 151 -8.81 16.96 10.55
N LYS A 152 -7.83 17.79 10.18
CA LYS A 152 -8.09 19.18 9.74
C LYS A 152 -8.99 19.26 8.53
N TYR A 153 -8.86 18.31 7.59
CA TYR A 153 -9.60 18.30 6.33
C TYR A 153 -10.70 17.22 6.28
N HIS A 154 -11.07 16.66 7.44
CA HIS A 154 -12.12 15.63 7.57
C HIS A 154 -11.92 14.44 6.61
N LYS A 155 -10.68 14.02 6.40
CA LYS A 155 -10.35 12.88 5.54
C LYS A 155 -10.43 11.57 6.29
N PRO A 156 -11.00 10.51 5.70
CA PRO A 156 -10.88 9.14 6.21
C PRO A 156 -9.42 8.77 6.48
N MET A 157 -9.18 8.09 7.60
CA MET A 157 -7.85 7.75 8.09
C MET A 157 -7.64 6.24 8.00
N THR A 158 -6.64 5.80 7.25
CA THR A 158 -6.27 4.39 7.11
C THR A 158 -4.94 4.08 7.76
N ALA A 159 -4.69 2.79 7.99
CA ALA A 159 -3.40 2.25 8.36
C ALA A 159 -2.94 1.23 7.32
N GLY A 160 -1.62 1.11 7.11
CA GLY A 160 -1.02 0.10 6.26
C GLY A 160 0.17 -0.58 6.93
N SER A 161 0.33 -1.88 6.70
CA SER A 161 1.56 -2.55 7.11
C SER A 161 2.72 -2.18 6.21
N ASP A 162 2.45 -1.90 4.94
CA ASP A 162 3.45 -1.70 3.89
C ASP A 162 4.46 -2.87 3.91
N ALA A 163 3.91 -4.08 4.08
CA ALA A 163 4.68 -5.30 4.29
C ALA A 163 5.36 -5.72 2.99
N HIS A 164 6.68 -5.83 3.00
CA HIS A 164 7.50 -6.37 1.91
C HIS A 164 8.04 -7.76 2.24
N THR A 165 7.71 -8.26 3.43
CA THR A 165 8.00 -9.63 3.89
C THR A 165 6.79 -10.14 4.68
N CYS A 166 6.50 -11.43 4.59
CA CYS A 166 5.29 -12.04 5.15
C CYS A 166 5.06 -11.74 6.63
N GLN A 167 6.14 -11.68 7.41
CA GLN A 167 6.06 -11.50 8.87
C GLN A 167 5.39 -10.20 9.32
N PHE A 168 5.32 -9.18 8.45
CA PHE A 168 4.77 -7.86 8.79
C PHE A 168 3.35 -7.62 8.27
N VAL A 169 2.80 -8.56 7.50
CA VAL A 169 1.38 -8.54 7.11
C VAL A 169 0.51 -8.41 8.37
N GLY A 170 -0.43 -7.48 8.36
CA GLY A 170 -1.30 -7.20 9.50
C GLY A 170 -0.67 -6.35 10.62
N TYR A 171 0.39 -5.58 10.33
CA TYR A 171 0.93 -4.60 11.28
C TYR A 171 0.20 -3.25 11.20
N GLY A 172 -0.53 -2.98 10.11
CA GLY A 172 -1.47 -1.87 9.96
C GLY A 172 -2.86 -2.43 9.69
N ILE A 173 -3.66 -2.65 10.73
CA ILE A 173 -5.00 -3.23 10.62
C ILE A 173 -6.04 -2.13 10.66
N ASN A 174 -7.00 -2.19 9.74
CA ASN A 174 -8.20 -1.39 9.72
C ASN A 174 -9.40 -2.25 10.13
N ILE A 175 -10.28 -1.70 10.94
CA ILE A 175 -11.58 -2.27 11.29
C ILE A 175 -12.62 -1.41 10.59
N ILE A 176 -13.31 -1.96 9.62
CA ILE A 176 -14.22 -1.25 8.74
C ILE A 176 -15.65 -1.72 9.01
N ASP A 177 -16.56 -0.79 9.28
CA ASP A 177 -17.98 -1.05 9.45
C ASP A 177 -18.68 -0.98 8.09
N ALA A 178 -18.66 -2.09 7.36
CA ALA A 178 -19.25 -2.24 6.05
C ALA A 178 -20.74 -2.68 6.14
N GLU A 179 -21.54 -2.34 5.15
CA GLU A 179 -22.94 -2.78 5.06
C GLU A 179 -23.02 -4.27 4.75
N GLU A 180 -22.12 -4.74 3.86
CA GLU A 180 -22.01 -6.13 3.41
C GLU A 180 -20.56 -6.60 3.40
N ARG A 181 -20.36 -7.91 3.38
CA ARG A 181 -19.04 -8.54 3.24
C ARG A 181 -18.63 -8.62 1.75
N THR A 182 -18.51 -7.46 1.11
CA THR A 182 -18.13 -7.33 -0.30
C THR A 182 -17.08 -6.23 -0.47
N VAL A 183 -16.22 -6.35 -1.52
CA VAL A 183 -15.20 -5.33 -1.81
C VAL A 183 -15.83 -3.95 -2.03
N PRO A 184 -16.88 -3.78 -2.85
CA PRO A 184 -17.52 -2.48 -3.05
C PRO A 184 -18.02 -1.85 -1.73
N SER A 185 -18.63 -2.64 -0.85
CA SER A 185 -19.14 -2.16 0.44
C SER A 185 -18.02 -1.72 1.38
N ILE A 186 -16.87 -2.43 1.37
CA ILE A 186 -15.66 -2.05 2.12
C ILE A 186 -15.14 -0.70 1.62
N LEU A 187 -14.99 -0.53 0.31
CA LEU A 187 -14.46 0.71 -0.28
C LEU A 187 -15.39 1.91 0.00
N ASP A 188 -16.69 1.70 -0.06
CA ASP A 188 -17.69 2.73 0.28
C ASP A 188 -17.65 3.10 1.76
N ALA A 189 -17.54 2.14 2.66
CA ALA A 189 -17.39 2.38 4.09
C ALA A 189 -16.12 3.19 4.41
N ILE A 190 -15.00 2.93 3.72
CA ILE A 190 -13.79 3.73 3.84
C ILE A 190 -14.03 5.18 3.40
N ARG A 191 -14.69 5.41 2.24
CA ARG A 191 -15.05 6.76 1.77
C ARG A 191 -15.90 7.51 2.78
N LYS A 192 -16.81 6.82 3.44
CA LYS A 192 -17.70 7.37 4.48
C LYS A 192 -17.01 7.58 5.83
N GLY A 193 -15.73 7.20 5.97
CA GLY A 193 -14.98 7.31 7.22
C GLY A 193 -15.39 6.30 8.30
N LYS A 194 -16.12 5.24 7.96
CA LYS A 194 -16.53 4.16 8.86
C LYS A 194 -15.38 3.17 9.09
N ILE A 195 -14.29 3.68 9.65
CA ILE A 195 -13.03 2.95 9.78
C ILE A 195 -12.29 3.34 11.07
N GLU A 196 -11.81 2.35 11.79
CA GLU A 196 -10.89 2.47 12.91
C GLU A 196 -9.60 1.68 12.62
N SER A 197 -8.50 2.01 13.28
CA SER A 197 -7.22 1.35 13.02
C SER A 197 -6.58 0.81 14.28
N ARG A 198 -6.01 -0.41 14.19
CA ARG A 198 -5.12 -1.01 15.18
C ARG A 198 -3.74 -1.19 14.59
N CYS A 199 -2.72 -0.66 15.25
CA CYS A 199 -1.41 -0.45 14.64
C CYS A 199 -0.27 -1.03 15.46
N LYS A 200 0.66 -1.72 14.78
CA LYS A 200 1.92 -2.22 15.35
C LYS A 200 3.09 -1.78 14.48
N LYS A 201 4.12 -1.20 15.09
CA LYS A 201 5.34 -0.81 14.35
C LYS A 201 6.19 -2.02 13.99
N THR A 202 6.71 -2.04 12.78
CA THR A 202 7.72 -3.02 12.35
C THR A 202 9.01 -2.81 13.14
N PRO A 203 9.74 -3.84 13.61
CA PRO A 203 10.98 -3.68 14.36
C PRO A 203 12.11 -3.01 13.55
N ILE A 204 12.84 -2.07 14.15
CA ILE A 204 13.92 -1.29 13.49
C ILE A 204 15.00 -2.19 12.86
N ARG A 205 15.35 -3.30 13.50
CA ARG A 205 16.37 -4.24 12.99
C ARG A 205 16.09 -4.75 11.57
N THR A 206 14.82 -4.86 11.20
CA THR A 206 14.42 -5.33 9.87
C THR A 206 14.67 -4.29 8.78
N TYR A 207 14.51 -3.02 9.13
CA TYR A 207 14.72 -1.91 8.20
C TYR A 207 16.19 -1.78 7.80
N THR A 208 17.11 -1.87 8.75
CA THR A 208 18.56 -1.82 8.49
C THR A 208 19.01 -2.94 7.55
N SER A 209 18.49 -4.15 7.75
CA SER A 209 18.74 -5.29 6.87
C SER A 209 18.22 -5.07 5.45
N GLN A 210 16.99 -4.58 5.28
CA GLN A 210 16.40 -4.31 3.96
C GLN A 210 17.11 -3.16 3.22
N SER A 211 17.43 -2.08 3.92
CA SER A 211 18.16 -0.95 3.35
C SER A 211 19.56 -1.38 2.89
N PHE A 212 20.26 -2.20 3.68
CA PHE A 212 21.56 -2.74 3.30
C PHE A 212 21.48 -3.62 2.04
N HIS A 213 20.48 -4.51 1.96
CA HIS A 213 20.27 -5.35 0.77
C HIS A 213 19.93 -4.53 -0.48
N ASN A 214 19.15 -3.45 -0.35
CA ASN A 214 18.82 -2.58 -1.45
C ASN A 214 20.03 -1.79 -1.96
N VAL A 215 20.90 -1.31 -1.06
CA VAL A 215 22.18 -0.67 -1.42
C VAL A 215 23.09 -1.67 -2.15
N VAL A 216 23.28 -2.87 -1.61
CA VAL A 216 24.09 -3.92 -2.24
C VAL A 216 23.55 -4.30 -3.62
N ARG A 217 22.22 -4.39 -3.80
CA ARG A 217 21.58 -4.68 -5.08
C ARG A 217 21.78 -3.55 -6.09
N LYS A 218 21.69 -2.28 -5.64
CA LYS A 218 21.91 -1.10 -6.49
C LYS A 218 23.38 -1.04 -6.97
N VAL A 219 24.33 -1.32 -6.09
CA VAL A 219 25.76 -1.41 -6.42
C VAL A 219 26.02 -2.56 -7.40
N ARG A 220 25.48 -3.76 -7.16
CA ARG A 220 25.61 -4.90 -8.08
C ARG A 220 25.05 -4.61 -9.48
N ARG A 221 23.90 -3.92 -9.58
CA ARG A 221 23.33 -3.51 -10.88
C ARG A 221 24.19 -2.49 -11.60
N GLN A 222 24.84 -1.56 -10.90
CA GLN A 222 25.80 -0.60 -11.50
C GLN A 222 27.06 -1.30 -11.99
N THR A 223 27.64 -2.20 -11.21
CA THR A 223 28.86 -2.94 -11.60
C THR A 223 28.61 -3.95 -12.71
N SER A 224 27.42 -4.56 -12.82
CA SER A 224 27.07 -5.44 -13.94
C SER A 224 26.92 -4.69 -15.28
N ARG A 225 26.55 -3.39 -15.25
CA ARG A 225 26.49 -2.54 -16.45
C ARG A 225 27.87 -2.08 -16.93
N LEU A 226 28.90 -2.18 -16.10
CA LEU A 226 30.29 -1.78 -16.40
C LEU A 226 31.17 -2.93 -16.91
N LYS A 227 30.64 -4.16 -17.03
CA LYS A 227 31.41 -5.25 -17.66
C LYS A 227 31.52 -5.03 -19.16
N PRO A 228 32.74 -4.92 -19.72
CA PRO A 228 32.92 -4.74 -21.16
C PRO A 228 32.33 -5.95 -21.91
N ARG A 229 31.58 -5.67 -23.00
CA ARG A 229 31.19 -6.70 -23.96
C ARG A 229 32.47 -7.37 -24.50
N ARG A 230 32.66 -8.65 -24.20
CA ARG A 230 33.68 -9.43 -24.92
C ARG A 230 33.29 -9.44 -26.38
N VAL A 231 34.03 -8.73 -27.19
CA VAL A 231 33.99 -8.86 -28.66
C VAL A 231 34.57 -10.23 -28.96
N ARG A 232 33.81 -11.06 -29.67
CA ARG A 232 34.31 -12.24 -30.38
C ARG A 232 34.68 -11.87 -31.78
#